data_67e78228dbd6589795fed03f55ed1f98
#
_entry.id   67e78228dbd6589795fed03f55ed1f98
#
_cell.length_a   1.000
_cell.length_b   1.000
_cell.length_c   1.000
_cell.angle_alpha   90.00
_cell.angle_beta   90.00
_cell.angle_gamma   90.00
#
_symmetry.space_group_name_H-M   'P 1'
#
loop_
_entity.id
_entity.type
_entity.pdbx_description
1 polymer ?
#
loop_
_entity_poly.entity_id
_entity_poly.type
_entity_poly.pdbx_seq_one_letter_code
_entity_poly.pdbx_strand_id
1 'polypeptide(L)'
;MFYKLIKKKCDEWMKSPDCTIRELIQYIYTQNKMRDAQIEAIKIYLFLKIACGNRPLWQLFTEGSFNSLDLTAMELTVEAREILTTNKAAAALLEYSLLTDKNGKQLAPELEKVIKSQSEHINYEDVFKKIFYGVNYTDYLFSLPMGAGKTYLMAAFIYLDLYFAQNEPSNPAFAHNFMVLAPSGLKSSIIPSLKNIQEFDPTWIIPEPTASNLRRIIKFEILDEQKSAKKSNLVRNPNAQKINNHQPLEDLMGLVAITNAEKVILDRVDKDEDTKIFDKEELVKIRIANELRDIIGKIPHLAVFIDEVHHAADGEIKLRQVVEEWTKKHSFCGVLGFSGTPYLEKVENVNLTDSFLIKNTDLSNVVYYYPLIKGIGNFLKVPEVK
;
A
#
# COMPACT_ATOMS: atom_id res chain seq x y z
N MET A 1 14.32 4.12 -5.07
CA MET A 1 13.93 5.20 -4.12
C MET A 1 12.94 6.20 -4.75
N PHE A 2 11.95 5.68 -5.44
CA PHE A 2 10.91 6.47 -6.15
C PHE A 2 10.10 7.40 -5.24
N TYR A 3 9.98 7.07 -3.94
CA TYR A 3 9.30 7.92 -2.96
C TYR A 3 9.84 9.37 -2.91
N LYS A 4 11.10 9.63 -3.32
CA LYS A 4 11.65 10.99 -3.36
C LYS A 4 10.96 11.84 -4.42
N LEU A 5 10.66 11.27 -5.60
CA LEU A 5 9.93 11.95 -6.67
C LEU A 5 8.48 12.21 -6.26
N ILE A 6 7.83 11.20 -5.65
CA ILE A 6 6.48 11.32 -5.11
C ILE A 6 6.42 12.45 -4.06
N LYS A 7 7.38 12.45 -3.11
CA LYS A 7 7.44 13.49 -2.08
C LYS A 7 7.61 14.88 -2.67
N LYS A 8 8.53 15.05 -3.64
CA LYS A 8 8.75 16.33 -4.32
C LYS A 8 7.46 16.86 -4.93
N LYS A 9 6.72 16.00 -5.64
CA LYS A 9 5.44 16.39 -6.26
C LYS A 9 4.34 16.66 -5.23
N CYS A 10 4.28 15.90 -4.16
CA CYS A 10 3.37 16.18 -3.05
C CYS A 10 3.65 17.55 -2.43
N ASP A 11 4.93 17.89 -2.19
CA ASP A 11 5.33 19.19 -1.62
C ASP A 11 5.00 20.35 -2.58
N GLU A 12 5.10 20.15 -3.91
CA GLU A 12 4.66 21.11 -4.93
C GLU A 12 3.13 21.25 -4.91
N TRP A 13 2.38 20.14 -4.92
CA TRP A 13 0.94 20.15 -4.88
C TRP A 13 0.39 20.82 -3.62
N MET A 14 0.99 20.56 -2.45
CA MET A 14 0.60 21.21 -1.20
C MET A 14 0.67 22.74 -1.23
N LYS A 15 1.48 23.31 -2.14
CA LYS A 15 1.62 24.76 -2.35
C LYS A 15 0.72 25.28 -3.47
N SER A 16 0.22 24.40 -4.33
CA SER A 16 -0.58 24.77 -5.50
C SER A 16 -2.02 25.14 -5.13
N PRO A 17 -2.71 25.99 -5.89
CA PRO A 17 -4.12 26.29 -5.64
C PRO A 17 -5.03 25.06 -5.70
N ASP A 18 -4.63 24.00 -6.39
CA ASP A 18 -5.39 22.78 -6.57
C ASP A 18 -5.43 21.88 -5.31
N CYS A 19 -4.64 22.22 -4.28
CA CYS A 19 -4.64 21.46 -3.03
C CYS A 19 -5.86 21.76 -2.19
N THR A 20 -6.78 20.81 -2.09
CA THR A 20 -8.04 20.93 -1.36
C THR A 20 -7.95 20.54 0.12
N ILE A 21 -6.80 19.98 0.56
CA ILE A 21 -6.65 19.43 1.93
C ILE A 21 -5.87 20.32 2.89
N ARG A 22 -5.50 21.54 2.51
CA ARG A 22 -4.65 22.41 3.36
C ARG A 22 -5.25 22.67 4.73
N GLU A 23 -6.54 22.98 4.78
CA GLU A 23 -7.24 23.23 6.04
C GLU A 23 -7.28 22.00 6.93
N LEU A 24 -7.51 20.82 6.33
CA LEU A 24 -7.48 19.55 7.04
C LEU A 24 -6.08 19.26 7.63
N ILE A 25 -5.04 19.44 6.84
CA ILE A 25 -3.65 19.26 7.31
C ILE A 25 -3.31 20.29 8.40
N GLN A 26 -3.74 21.54 8.26
CA GLN A 26 -3.56 22.56 9.29
C GLN A 26 -4.31 22.17 10.58
N TYR A 27 -5.54 21.68 10.47
CA TYR A 27 -6.28 21.16 11.61
C TYR A 27 -5.50 20.05 12.34
N ILE A 28 -4.99 19.05 11.61
CA ILE A 28 -4.20 17.96 12.19
C ILE A 28 -2.97 18.48 12.95
N TYR A 29 -2.27 19.46 12.39
CA TYR A 29 -1.14 20.09 13.09
C TYR A 29 -1.57 20.79 14.38
N THR A 30 -2.70 21.51 14.37
CA THR A 30 -3.17 22.25 15.56
C THR A 30 -3.59 21.32 16.70
N GLN A 31 -4.05 20.09 16.38
CA GLN A 31 -4.39 19.10 17.40
C GLN A 31 -3.16 18.59 18.16
N ASN A 32 -1.97 18.65 17.58
CA ASN A 32 -0.70 18.22 18.18
C ASN A 32 -0.75 16.79 18.77
N LYS A 33 -1.50 15.88 18.12
CA LYS A 33 -1.68 14.49 18.53
C LYS A 33 -0.92 13.52 17.63
N MET A 34 -0.80 13.85 16.35
CA MET A 34 -0.07 13.08 15.37
C MET A 34 1.40 13.56 15.31
N ARG A 35 2.33 12.64 15.13
CA ARG A 35 3.75 12.96 14.94
C ARG A 35 4.01 13.50 13.54
N ASP A 36 5.03 14.32 13.37
CA ASP A 36 5.40 14.88 12.05
C ASP A 36 5.55 13.80 10.97
N ALA A 37 6.17 12.66 11.32
CA ALA A 37 6.31 11.53 10.40
C ALA A 37 4.96 10.97 9.94
N GLN A 38 3.97 10.93 10.83
CA GLN A 38 2.62 10.48 10.50
C GLN A 38 1.87 11.52 9.66
N ILE A 39 2.02 12.81 9.97
CA ILE A 39 1.40 13.90 9.19
C ILE A 39 1.98 13.94 7.77
N GLU A 40 3.30 13.76 7.62
CA GLU A 40 3.92 13.66 6.30
C GLU A 40 3.40 12.43 5.52
N ALA A 41 3.22 11.28 6.18
CA ALA A 41 2.62 10.10 5.56
C ALA A 41 1.17 10.36 5.13
N ILE A 42 0.37 11.07 5.94
CA ILE A 42 -1.01 11.48 5.61
C ILE A 42 -1.03 12.40 4.39
N LYS A 43 -0.10 13.36 4.28
CA LYS A 43 -0.01 14.23 3.09
C LYS A 43 0.24 13.41 1.82
N ILE A 44 1.21 12.51 1.85
CA ILE A 44 1.52 11.62 0.72
C ILE A 44 0.31 10.75 0.37
N TYR A 45 -0.36 10.17 1.38
CA TYR A 45 -1.53 9.35 1.18
C TYR A 45 -2.65 10.12 0.47
N LEU A 46 -3.03 11.28 0.99
CA LEU A 46 -4.09 12.10 0.41
C LEU A 46 -3.70 12.67 -0.96
N PHE A 47 -2.44 13.02 -1.18
CA PHE A 47 -1.93 13.41 -2.50
C PHE A 47 -2.14 12.29 -3.53
N LEU A 48 -1.77 11.05 -3.20
CA LEU A 48 -1.92 9.90 -4.09
C LEU A 48 -3.40 9.56 -4.33
N LYS A 49 -4.25 9.74 -3.33
CA LYS A 49 -5.71 9.52 -3.46
C LYS A 49 -6.38 10.61 -4.30
N ILE A 50 -6.13 11.86 -4.02
CA ILE A 50 -6.85 13.01 -4.58
C ILE A 50 -6.20 13.48 -5.89
N ALA A 51 -4.94 13.87 -5.86
CA ALA A 51 -4.28 14.44 -7.02
C ALA A 51 -3.88 13.37 -8.06
N CYS A 52 -3.55 12.13 -7.61
CA CYS A 52 -3.15 11.04 -8.49
C CYS A 52 -4.29 10.03 -8.76
N GLY A 53 -5.49 10.23 -8.19
CA GLY A 53 -6.67 9.39 -8.46
C GLY A 53 -6.55 7.95 -7.99
N ASN A 54 -5.71 7.69 -6.97
CA ASN A 54 -5.50 6.35 -6.39
C ASN A 54 -5.15 5.28 -7.42
N ARG A 55 -4.22 5.58 -8.34
CA ARG A 55 -3.85 4.68 -9.46
C ARG A 55 -2.57 3.89 -9.16
N PRO A 56 -2.35 2.74 -9.83
CA PRO A 56 -1.11 1.98 -9.72
C PRO A 56 0.14 2.83 -10.00
N LEU A 57 1.23 2.61 -9.25
CA LEU A 57 2.45 3.42 -9.38
C LEU A 57 3.05 3.36 -10.79
N TRP A 58 3.04 2.19 -11.44
CA TRP A 58 3.58 2.06 -12.78
C TRP A 58 2.84 2.97 -13.79
N GLN A 59 1.52 3.11 -13.67
CA GLN A 59 0.75 4.03 -14.51
C GLN A 59 1.12 5.49 -14.23
N LEU A 60 1.19 5.88 -12.95
CA LEU A 60 1.54 7.24 -12.56
C LEU A 60 2.92 7.65 -13.07
N PHE A 61 3.90 6.74 -13.02
CA PHE A 61 5.23 7.01 -13.57
C PHE A 61 5.24 7.05 -15.10
N THR A 62 4.54 6.14 -15.77
CA THR A 62 4.48 6.15 -17.25
C THR A 62 3.73 7.35 -17.81
N GLU A 63 2.73 7.85 -17.10
CA GLU A 63 2.00 9.08 -17.47
C GLU A 63 2.72 10.37 -17.08
N GLY A 64 3.85 10.27 -16.36
CA GLY A 64 4.65 11.40 -15.94
C GLY A 64 4.06 12.23 -14.80
N SER A 65 3.22 11.62 -13.94
CA SER A 65 2.59 12.32 -12.80
C SER A 65 3.60 12.93 -11.83
N PHE A 66 4.80 12.37 -11.78
CA PHE A 66 5.87 12.82 -10.88
C PHE A 66 7.02 13.55 -11.60
N ASN A 67 6.90 13.81 -12.92
CA ASN A 67 7.94 14.46 -13.68
C ASN A 67 8.06 15.94 -13.33
N SER A 68 9.29 16.38 -13.14
CA SER A 68 9.64 17.79 -12.92
C SER A 68 10.99 18.16 -13.56
N LEU A 69 11.53 17.27 -14.42
CA LEU A 69 12.83 17.44 -15.03
C LEU A 69 12.79 18.50 -16.14
N ASP A 70 13.70 19.47 -16.07
CA ASP A 70 13.96 20.40 -17.16
C ASP A 70 15.01 19.83 -18.12
N LEU A 71 14.54 19.37 -19.28
CA LEU A 71 15.39 18.78 -20.32
C LEU A 71 16.18 19.83 -21.10
N THR A 72 15.84 21.12 -21.00
CA THR A 72 16.51 22.19 -21.79
C THR A 72 17.93 22.42 -21.34
N ALA A 73 18.20 22.26 -20.04
CA ALA A 73 19.52 22.43 -19.43
C ALA A 73 20.43 21.20 -19.54
N MET A 74 19.98 20.11 -20.20
CA MET A 74 20.72 18.87 -20.26
C MET A 74 21.45 18.68 -21.59
N GLU A 75 22.68 18.15 -21.51
CA GLU A 75 23.42 17.66 -22.69
C GLU A 75 22.85 16.31 -23.12
N LEU A 76 22.11 16.32 -24.23
CA LEU A 76 21.43 15.17 -24.82
C LEU A 76 21.70 15.13 -26.33
N THR A 77 21.79 13.92 -26.90
CA THR A 77 21.73 13.77 -28.36
C THR A 77 20.36 14.21 -28.88
N VAL A 78 20.25 14.45 -30.17
CA VAL A 78 18.97 14.87 -30.79
C VAL A 78 17.91 13.79 -30.59
N GLU A 79 18.28 12.53 -30.81
CA GLU A 79 17.41 11.37 -30.69
C GLU A 79 16.94 11.18 -29.22
N ALA A 80 17.87 11.23 -28.26
CA ALA A 80 17.53 11.08 -26.85
C ALA A 80 16.61 12.25 -26.38
N ARG A 81 16.86 13.47 -26.85
CA ARG A 81 16.02 14.63 -26.54
C ARG A 81 14.60 14.48 -27.08
N GLU A 82 14.44 13.98 -28.30
CA GLU A 82 13.12 13.73 -28.90
C GLU A 82 12.35 12.69 -28.08
N ILE A 83 12.96 11.56 -27.75
CA ILE A 83 12.33 10.50 -26.95
C ILE A 83 11.96 11.01 -25.56
N LEU A 84 12.89 11.66 -24.85
CA LEU A 84 12.66 12.16 -23.49
C LEU A 84 11.61 13.29 -23.44
N THR A 85 11.41 14.02 -24.53
CA THR A 85 10.38 15.07 -24.63
C THR A 85 9.00 14.46 -24.90
N THR A 86 8.92 13.43 -25.73
CA THR A 86 7.66 12.82 -26.15
C THR A 86 7.20 11.68 -25.24
N ASN A 87 8.14 10.94 -24.64
CA ASN A 87 7.88 9.80 -23.77
C ASN A 87 8.03 10.18 -22.29
N LYS A 88 6.92 10.38 -21.60
CA LYS A 88 6.90 10.77 -20.19
C LYS A 88 7.52 9.73 -19.26
N ALA A 89 7.40 8.43 -19.59
CA ALA A 89 8.04 7.36 -18.83
C ALA A 89 9.57 7.42 -18.94
N ALA A 90 10.11 7.73 -20.13
CA ALA A 90 11.53 7.94 -20.32
C ALA A 90 12.05 9.08 -19.45
N ALA A 91 11.35 10.22 -19.46
CA ALA A 91 11.70 11.38 -18.61
C ALA A 91 11.65 11.02 -17.12
N ALA A 92 10.65 10.26 -16.68
CA ALA A 92 10.53 9.79 -15.28
C ALA A 92 11.70 8.88 -14.86
N LEU A 93 12.11 7.96 -15.73
CA LEU A 93 13.24 7.06 -15.45
C LEU A 93 14.57 7.83 -15.43
N LEU A 94 14.74 8.81 -16.31
CA LEU A 94 15.89 9.71 -16.29
C LEU A 94 15.91 10.52 -14.98
N GLU A 95 14.80 11.11 -14.57
CA GLU A 95 14.72 11.87 -13.31
C GLU A 95 15.06 10.98 -12.10
N TYR A 96 14.60 9.73 -12.10
CA TYR A 96 14.99 8.75 -11.09
C TYR A 96 16.50 8.51 -11.07
N SER A 97 17.14 8.39 -12.22
CA SER A 97 18.58 8.13 -12.32
C SER A 97 19.45 9.29 -11.78
N LEU A 98 18.90 10.50 -11.79
CA LEU A 98 19.57 11.72 -11.31
C LEU A 98 19.43 11.94 -9.79
N LEU A 99 18.64 11.11 -9.10
CA LEU A 99 18.49 11.23 -7.66
C LEU A 99 19.83 10.99 -6.95
N THR A 100 20.05 11.77 -5.89
CA THR A 100 21.28 11.69 -5.09
C THR A 100 21.00 11.11 -3.70
N ASP A 101 22.04 10.54 -3.09
CA ASP A 101 22.05 10.16 -1.68
C ASP A 101 22.20 11.41 -0.77
N LYS A 102 22.39 11.16 0.54
CA LYS A 102 22.58 12.25 1.54
C LYS A 102 23.89 13.03 1.35
N ASN A 103 24.88 12.44 0.68
CA ASN A 103 26.19 13.01 0.45
C ASN A 103 26.28 13.70 -0.92
N GLY A 104 25.17 13.77 -1.67
CA GLY A 104 25.12 14.32 -3.02
C GLY A 104 25.62 13.36 -4.11
N LYS A 105 25.94 12.11 -3.78
CA LYS A 105 26.35 11.09 -4.76
C LYS A 105 25.11 10.59 -5.49
N GLN A 106 25.18 10.58 -6.82
CA GLN A 106 24.11 10.08 -7.67
C GLN A 106 23.86 8.58 -7.41
N LEU A 107 22.59 8.19 -7.34
CA LEU A 107 22.20 6.82 -7.00
C LEU A 107 22.38 5.84 -8.15
N ALA A 108 22.14 6.27 -9.38
CA ALA A 108 22.16 5.38 -10.55
C ALA A 108 22.84 6.06 -11.77
N PRO A 109 24.14 6.39 -11.71
CA PRO A 109 24.84 7.10 -12.81
C PRO A 109 24.93 6.25 -14.09
N GLU A 110 25.06 4.93 -13.97
CA GLU A 110 25.10 4.05 -15.14
C GLU A 110 23.74 3.98 -15.84
N LEU A 111 22.64 4.03 -15.09
CA LEU A 111 21.29 4.09 -15.65
C LEU A 111 21.10 5.37 -16.48
N GLU A 112 21.59 6.52 -15.99
CA GLU A 112 21.55 7.78 -16.72
C GLU A 112 22.30 7.65 -18.06
N LYS A 113 23.50 7.08 -18.06
CA LYS A 113 24.29 6.88 -19.29
C LYS A 113 23.55 6.02 -20.31
N VAL A 114 22.95 4.90 -19.88
CA VAL A 114 22.19 4.01 -20.75
C VAL A 114 20.97 4.73 -21.34
N ILE A 115 20.20 5.47 -20.53
CA ILE A 115 19.04 6.22 -21.01
C ILE A 115 19.48 7.28 -22.05
N LYS A 116 20.60 7.97 -21.84
CA LYS A 116 21.09 9.00 -22.77
C LYS A 116 21.66 8.44 -24.08
N SER A 117 22.21 7.20 -24.06
CA SER A 117 22.91 6.63 -25.22
C SER A 117 22.12 5.56 -25.98
N GLN A 118 21.08 4.98 -25.38
CA GLN A 118 20.33 3.85 -25.92
C GLN A 118 18.81 4.02 -25.73
N SER A 119 18.32 5.26 -25.72
CA SER A 119 16.95 5.62 -25.40
C SER A 119 15.91 4.88 -26.24
N GLU A 120 16.23 4.65 -27.53
CA GLU A 120 15.36 4.01 -28.52
C GLU A 120 15.18 2.50 -28.29
N HIS A 121 16.10 1.85 -27.56
CA HIS A 121 16.06 0.42 -27.29
C HIS A 121 15.32 0.05 -25.99
N ILE A 122 14.80 1.04 -25.26
CA ILE A 122 14.18 0.84 -23.95
C ILE A 122 12.66 0.88 -24.05
N ASN A 123 12.00 -0.21 -23.63
CA ASN A 123 10.56 -0.21 -23.39
C ASN A 123 10.25 0.30 -21.98
N TYR A 124 10.13 1.62 -21.86
CA TYR A 124 9.97 2.30 -20.57
C TYR A 124 8.72 1.89 -19.81
N GLU A 125 7.60 1.62 -20.50
CA GLU A 125 6.37 1.15 -19.86
C GLU A 125 6.55 -0.23 -19.25
N ASP A 126 7.14 -1.16 -19.99
CA ASP A 126 7.43 -2.52 -19.51
C ASP A 126 8.42 -2.50 -18.32
N VAL A 127 9.41 -1.61 -18.37
CA VAL A 127 10.35 -1.40 -17.26
C VAL A 127 9.61 -0.97 -15.99
N PHE A 128 8.72 0.03 -16.06
CA PHE A 128 7.94 0.45 -14.89
C PHE A 128 6.96 -0.62 -14.42
N LYS A 129 6.32 -1.35 -15.34
CA LYS A 129 5.48 -2.51 -14.98
C LYS A 129 6.28 -3.53 -14.18
N LYS A 130 7.48 -3.88 -14.62
CA LYS A 130 8.35 -4.84 -13.91
C LYS A 130 8.83 -4.29 -12.56
N ILE A 131 9.22 -3.01 -12.50
CA ILE A 131 9.65 -2.35 -11.26
C ILE A 131 8.53 -2.39 -10.21
N PHE A 132 7.29 -2.12 -10.59
CA PHE A 132 6.13 -2.07 -9.69
C PHE A 132 5.25 -3.33 -9.76
N TYR A 133 5.85 -4.49 -10.05
CA TYR A 133 5.21 -5.82 -10.01
C TYR A 133 4.04 -6.03 -10.98
N GLY A 134 3.77 -5.10 -11.88
CA GLY A 134 2.74 -5.20 -12.92
C GLY A 134 1.30 -5.33 -12.42
N VAL A 135 1.04 -5.00 -11.16
CA VAL A 135 -0.30 -5.10 -10.58
C VAL A 135 -1.24 -4.01 -11.15
N ASN A 136 -2.51 -4.38 -11.36
CA ASN A 136 -3.53 -3.48 -11.92
C ASN A 136 -4.38 -2.77 -10.85
N TYR A 137 -3.92 -2.80 -9.61
CA TYR A 137 -4.54 -2.13 -8.47
C TYR A 137 -3.51 -1.28 -7.73
N THR A 138 -3.98 -0.38 -6.90
CA THR A 138 -3.15 0.45 -6.04
C THR A 138 -2.39 -0.42 -5.03
N ASP A 139 -1.07 -0.32 -5.03
CA ASP A 139 -0.18 -1.01 -4.09
C ASP A 139 0.86 -0.02 -3.58
N TYR A 140 0.63 0.51 -2.37
CA TYR A 140 1.45 1.55 -1.74
C TYR A 140 2.04 1.05 -0.43
N LEU A 141 3.33 1.26 -0.24
CA LEU A 141 4.04 0.90 0.99
C LEU A 141 4.49 2.14 1.77
N PHE A 142 4.09 2.21 3.03
CA PHE A 142 4.51 3.24 3.99
C PHE A 142 5.56 2.66 4.93
N SER A 143 6.80 3.13 4.82
CA SER A 143 7.90 2.66 5.66
C SER A 143 8.16 3.63 6.80
N LEU A 144 7.88 3.15 8.01
CA LEU A 144 8.14 3.86 9.27
C LEU A 144 8.78 2.89 10.27
N PRO A 145 9.79 3.33 11.04
CA PRO A 145 10.45 2.47 12.02
C PRO A 145 9.48 1.95 13.09
N MET A 146 9.87 0.87 13.74
CA MET A 146 9.15 0.34 14.89
C MET A 146 8.98 1.46 15.94
N GLY A 147 7.82 1.53 16.59
CA GLY A 147 7.52 2.61 17.56
C GLY A 147 7.10 3.96 16.96
N ALA A 148 7.13 4.13 15.64
CA ALA A 148 6.65 5.35 14.98
C ALA A 148 5.12 5.50 14.97
N GLY A 149 4.38 4.48 15.44
CA GLY A 149 2.93 4.51 15.50
C GLY A 149 2.24 4.13 14.18
N LYS A 150 2.74 3.09 13.49
CA LYS A 150 2.15 2.54 12.25
C LYS A 150 0.66 2.23 12.40
N THR A 151 0.26 1.60 13.50
CA THR A 151 -1.14 1.22 13.73
C THR A 151 -2.06 2.42 13.91
N TYR A 152 -1.58 3.50 14.54
CA TYR A 152 -2.30 4.78 14.60
C TYR A 152 -2.42 5.43 13.22
N LEU A 153 -1.40 5.27 12.37
CA LEU A 153 -1.44 5.76 11.00
C LEU A 153 -2.47 4.97 10.16
N MET A 154 -2.54 3.65 10.34
CA MET A 154 -3.60 2.83 9.73
C MET A 154 -5.00 3.31 10.14
N ALA A 155 -5.20 3.56 11.43
CA ALA A 155 -6.46 4.11 11.93
C ALA A 155 -6.78 5.47 11.30
N ALA A 156 -5.78 6.36 11.21
CA ALA A 156 -5.95 7.65 10.54
C ALA A 156 -6.37 7.49 9.09
N PHE A 157 -5.77 6.58 8.33
CA PHE A 157 -6.15 6.33 6.94
C PHE A 157 -7.56 5.77 6.81
N ILE A 158 -7.98 4.86 7.69
CA ILE A 158 -9.36 4.35 7.75
C ILE A 158 -10.35 5.51 7.92
N TYR A 159 -10.14 6.37 8.91
CA TYR A 159 -11.04 7.49 9.15
C TYR A 159 -11.02 8.54 8.03
N LEU A 160 -9.86 8.80 7.42
CA LEU A 160 -9.74 9.71 6.29
C LEU A 160 -10.47 9.17 5.05
N ASP A 161 -10.31 7.90 4.73
CA ASP A 161 -11.05 7.30 3.61
C ASP A 161 -12.56 7.38 3.85
N LEU A 162 -13.04 7.03 5.04
CA LEU A 162 -14.46 7.16 5.39
C LEU A 162 -14.97 8.60 5.34
N TYR A 163 -14.14 9.55 5.75
CA TYR A 163 -14.47 10.99 5.68
C TYR A 163 -14.71 11.43 4.23
N PHE A 164 -13.79 11.10 3.34
CA PHE A 164 -13.94 11.45 1.93
C PHE A 164 -15.03 10.63 1.25
N ALA A 165 -15.17 9.34 1.56
CA ALA A 165 -16.22 8.48 1.03
C ALA A 165 -17.63 8.95 1.41
N GLN A 166 -17.83 9.52 2.60
CA GLN A 166 -19.12 10.12 2.96
C GLN A 166 -19.43 11.38 2.15
N ASN A 167 -18.42 12.18 1.83
CA ASN A 167 -18.59 13.42 1.06
C ASN A 167 -18.67 13.15 -0.45
N GLU A 168 -18.02 12.10 -0.93
CA GLU A 168 -17.93 11.71 -2.33
C GLU A 168 -18.19 10.19 -2.50
N PRO A 169 -19.42 9.69 -2.26
CA PRO A 169 -19.70 8.25 -2.21
C PRO A 169 -19.42 7.49 -3.51
N SER A 170 -19.46 8.16 -4.64
CA SER A 170 -19.16 7.57 -5.96
C SER A 170 -17.68 7.63 -6.35
N ASN A 171 -16.83 8.26 -5.55
CA ASN A 171 -15.40 8.34 -5.84
C ASN A 171 -14.70 7.02 -5.51
N PRO A 172 -14.20 6.27 -6.51
CA PRO A 172 -13.60 4.95 -6.28
C PRO A 172 -12.23 5.04 -5.57
N ALA A 173 -11.68 6.22 -5.41
CA ALA A 173 -10.39 6.41 -4.75
C ALA A 173 -10.46 6.12 -3.24
N PHE A 174 -11.63 6.29 -2.61
CA PHE A 174 -11.78 6.17 -1.15
C PHE A 174 -12.47 4.86 -0.77
N ALA A 175 -11.89 4.16 0.20
CA ALA A 175 -12.43 2.91 0.68
C ALA A 175 -13.59 3.14 1.66
N HIS A 176 -14.59 2.25 1.57
CA HIS A 176 -15.71 2.20 2.50
C HIS A 176 -15.48 1.12 3.57
N ASN A 177 -14.70 0.10 3.24
CA ASN A 177 -14.48 -1.07 4.08
C ASN A 177 -13.01 -1.48 4.07
N PHE A 178 -12.54 -2.09 5.16
CA PHE A 178 -11.13 -2.34 5.39
C PHE A 178 -10.88 -3.76 5.88
N MET A 179 -9.87 -4.40 5.30
CA MET A 179 -9.31 -5.65 5.79
C MET A 179 -7.90 -5.36 6.32
N VAL A 180 -7.66 -5.56 7.59
CA VAL A 180 -6.34 -5.44 8.20
C VAL A 180 -5.74 -6.83 8.35
N LEU A 181 -4.61 -7.05 7.69
CA LEU A 181 -3.84 -8.28 7.76
C LEU A 181 -2.69 -8.10 8.74
N ALA A 182 -2.80 -8.72 9.90
CA ALA A 182 -1.75 -8.74 10.90
C ALA A 182 -0.67 -9.78 10.54
N PRO A 183 0.58 -9.61 11.04
CA PRO A 183 1.67 -10.54 10.77
C PRO A 183 1.35 -11.98 11.17
N SER A 184 1.86 -12.93 10.41
CA SER A 184 1.74 -14.35 10.65
C SER A 184 2.47 -14.79 11.92
N GLY A 185 1.97 -15.85 12.57
CA GLY A 185 2.67 -16.52 13.69
C GLY A 185 2.40 -15.98 15.09
N LEU A 186 1.76 -14.83 15.25
CA LEU A 186 1.50 -14.26 16.59
C LEU A 186 0.00 -13.99 16.79
N LYS A 187 -0.71 -14.90 17.46
CA LYS A 187 -2.05 -14.60 18.02
C LYS A 187 -2.02 -13.30 18.87
N SER A 188 -0.86 -12.99 19.43
CA SER A 188 -0.60 -11.78 20.21
C SER A 188 -0.55 -10.49 19.41
N SER A 189 -0.46 -10.51 18.07
CA SER A 189 -0.36 -9.29 17.26
C SER A 189 -1.71 -8.71 16.83
N ILE A 190 -2.74 -9.56 16.68
CA ILE A 190 -4.09 -9.11 16.27
C ILE A 190 -4.70 -8.19 17.33
N ILE A 191 -4.67 -8.60 18.61
CA ILE A 191 -5.33 -7.87 19.70
C ILE A 191 -4.72 -6.47 19.91
N PRO A 192 -3.38 -6.27 19.98
CA PRO A 192 -2.81 -4.94 20.09
C PRO A 192 -3.12 -4.04 18.89
N SER A 193 -3.05 -4.57 17.67
CA SER A 193 -3.36 -3.81 16.46
C SER A 193 -4.83 -3.36 16.45
N LEU A 194 -5.74 -4.28 16.77
CA LEU A 194 -7.15 -3.98 16.90
C LEU A 194 -7.39 -2.89 17.96
N LYS A 195 -6.81 -3.05 19.15
CA LYS A 195 -6.98 -2.10 20.26
C LYS A 195 -6.56 -0.71 19.85
N ASN A 196 -5.40 -0.55 19.21
CA ASN A 196 -4.92 0.75 18.76
C ASN A 196 -5.83 1.40 17.70
N ILE A 197 -6.44 0.60 16.80
CA ILE A 197 -7.38 1.11 15.80
C ILE A 197 -8.72 1.49 16.46
N GLN A 198 -9.23 0.67 17.39
CA GLN A 198 -10.49 0.95 18.11
C GLN A 198 -10.39 2.15 19.04
N GLU A 199 -9.26 2.33 19.72
CA GLU A 199 -9.01 3.41 20.68
C GLU A 199 -8.59 4.71 19.98
N PHE A 200 -8.35 4.69 18.66
CA PHE A 200 -7.99 5.89 17.92
C PHE A 200 -9.10 6.94 18.03
N ASP A 201 -8.70 8.15 18.39
CA ASP A 201 -9.63 9.28 18.47
C ASP A 201 -9.63 10.04 17.14
N PRO A 202 -10.71 9.95 16.34
CA PRO A 202 -10.78 10.60 15.05
C PRO A 202 -10.73 12.13 15.12
N THR A 203 -10.98 12.74 16.27
CA THR A 203 -10.84 14.19 16.45
C THR A 203 -9.41 14.69 16.29
N TRP A 204 -8.42 13.78 16.32
CA TRP A 204 -7.04 14.14 16.06
C TRP A 204 -6.80 14.58 14.60
N ILE A 205 -7.66 14.12 13.68
CA ILE A 205 -7.49 14.30 12.23
C ILE A 205 -8.73 14.85 11.53
N ILE A 206 -9.91 14.78 12.14
CA ILE A 206 -11.18 15.20 11.55
C ILE A 206 -11.94 16.04 12.59
N PRO A 207 -12.45 17.24 12.22
CA PRO A 207 -13.21 18.05 13.16
C PRO A 207 -14.58 17.46 13.51
N GLU A 208 -15.10 17.84 14.69
CA GLU A 208 -16.46 17.55 15.09
C GLU A 208 -17.47 18.38 14.25
N PRO A 209 -18.69 17.91 14.02
CA PRO A 209 -19.28 16.65 14.52
C PRO A 209 -18.97 15.41 13.67
N THR A 210 -18.22 15.57 12.58
CA THR A 210 -17.95 14.49 11.60
C THR A 210 -17.16 13.35 12.23
N ALA A 211 -16.18 13.66 13.07
CA ALA A 211 -15.40 12.65 13.78
C ALA A 211 -16.29 11.69 14.59
N SER A 212 -17.21 12.21 15.38
CA SER A 212 -18.17 11.41 16.16
C SER A 212 -19.12 10.60 15.29
N ASN A 213 -19.56 11.14 14.17
CA ASN A 213 -20.42 10.43 13.23
C ASN A 213 -19.69 9.24 12.59
N LEU A 214 -18.45 9.43 12.16
CA LEU A 214 -17.63 8.36 11.62
C LEU A 214 -17.38 7.25 12.64
N ARG A 215 -17.13 7.61 13.90
CA ARG A 215 -16.94 6.64 14.99
C ARG A 215 -18.15 5.73 15.20
N ARG A 216 -19.36 6.23 14.96
CA ARG A 216 -20.61 5.45 15.11
C ARG A 216 -20.84 4.44 14.00
N ILE A 217 -20.36 4.69 12.78
CA ILE A 217 -20.56 3.79 11.64
C ILE A 217 -19.55 2.68 11.59
N ILE A 218 -18.37 2.82 12.21
CA ILE A 218 -17.34 1.78 12.19
C ILE A 218 -17.79 0.54 12.96
N LYS A 219 -17.62 -0.61 12.29
CA LYS A 219 -17.92 -1.94 12.80
C LYS A 219 -16.65 -2.76 12.79
N PHE A 220 -16.22 -3.22 13.96
CA PHE A 220 -15.01 -4.04 14.08
C PHE A 220 -15.34 -5.52 14.13
N GLU A 221 -14.66 -6.31 13.28
CA GLU A 221 -14.78 -7.77 13.26
C GLU A 221 -13.41 -8.42 13.35
N ILE A 222 -13.24 -9.30 14.34
CA ILE A 222 -12.03 -10.13 14.44
C ILE A 222 -12.33 -11.47 13.77
N LEU A 223 -11.60 -11.77 12.69
CA LEU A 223 -11.74 -13.01 11.94
C LEU A 223 -10.68 -14.03 12.39
N ASP A 224 -10.68 -14.36 13.69
CA ASP A 224 -9.71 -15.26 14.30
C ASP A 224 -10.30 -16.55 14.85
N GLU A 225 -11.57 -16.84 14.61
CA GLU A 225 -12.18 -18.05 15.12
C GLU A 225 -11.54 -19.30 14.53
N GLN A 226 -11.16 -20.21 15.41
CA GLN A 226 -10.73 -21.54 15.05
C GLN A 226 -11.93 -22.47 15.06
N LYS A 227 -11.98 -23.37 14.09
CA LYS A 227 -13.00 -24.40 14.03
C LYS A 227 -12.93 -25.30 15.26
N SER A 228 -14.00 -25.41 16.04
CA SER A 228 -14.12 -26.48 17.01
C SER A 228 -14.40 -27.79 16.26
N ALA A 229 -13.54 -28.79 16.39
CA ALA A 229 -13.60 -30.06 15.69
C ALA A 229 -14.84 -30.91 16.03
N LYS A 230 -15.80 -30.40 16.80
CA LYS A 230 -16.79 -31.24 17.49
C LYS A 230 -18.26 -31.13 17.10
N LYS A 231 -18.68 -30.37 16.08
CA LYS A 231 -20.13 -30.42 15.71
C LYS A 231 -20.41 -30.20 14.22
N SER A 232 -21.09 -31.17 13.65
CA SER A 232 -21.91 -31.24 12.43
C SER A 232 -21.24 -31.20 11.05
N ASN A 233 -21.76 -32.02 10.15
CA ASN A 233 -21.37 -32.23 8.75
C ASN A 233 -21.66 -31.05 7.81
N LEU A 234 -22.15 -29.92 8.29
CA LEU A 234 -22.41 -28.68 7.58
C LEU A 234 -21.58 -27.55 8.20
N VAL A 235 -20.30 -27.52 7.82
CA VAL A 235 -19.40 -26.58 8.45
C VAL A 235 -19.26 -25.35 7.56
N ARG A 236 -19.96 -24.27 7.92
CA ARG A 236 -19.70 -22.93 7.43
C ARG A 236 -18.47 -22.35 8.14
N ASN A 237 -17.69 -21.56 7.42
CA ASN A 237 -16.59 -20.82 8.02
C ASN A 237 -17.13 -19.76 9.01
N PRO A 238 -16.81 -19.84 10.32
CA PRO A 238 -17.35 -18.91 11.32
C PRO A 238 -16.90 -17.45 11.04
N ASN A 239 -15.71 -17.25 10.44
CA ASN A 239 -15.23 -15.94 10.07
C ASN A 239 -16.00 -15.38 8.86
N ALA A 240 -16.31 -16.19 7.86
CA ALA A 240 -17.19 -15.82 6.75
C ALA A 240 -18.60 -15.46 7.25
N GLN A 241 -19.11 -16.18 8.27
CA GLN A 241 -20.40 -15.89 8.88
C GLN A 241 -20.43 -14.51 9.53
N LYS A 242 -19.34 -14.08 10.19
CA LYS A 242 -19.25 -12.72 10.78
C LYS A 242 -19.44 -11.65 9.71
N ILE A 243 -18.78 -11.78 8.57
CA ILE A 243 -18.96 -10.84 7.44
C ILE A 243 -20.41 -10.91 6.92
N ASN A 244 -20.96 -12.12 6.75
CA ASN A 244 -22.33 -12.30 6.27
C ASN A 244 -23.40 -11.69 7.20
N ASN A 245 -23.13 -11.53 8.48
CA ASN A 245 -24.06 -10.89 9.41
C ASN A 245 -24.27 -9.39 9.10
N HIS A 246 -23.44 -8.78 8.25
CA HIS A 246 -23.56 -7.38 7.81
C HIS A 246 -24.33 -7.21 6.49
N GLN A 247 -25.14 -8.20 6.09
CA GLN A 247 -25.98 -8.10 4.88
C GLN A 247 -27.01 -6.95 4.98
N PRO A 248 -27.35 -6.28 3.87
CA PRO A 248 -26.77 -6.47 2.51
C PRO A 248 -25.36 -5.89 2.40
N LEU A 249 -24.43 -6.63 1.76
CA LEU A 249 -23.04 -6.19 1.63
C LEU A 249 -22.88 -5.01 0.68
N GLU A 250 -23.78 -4.86 -0.27
CA GLU A 250 -23.72 -3.80 -1.30
C GLU A 250 -23.75 -2.38 -0.69
N ASP A 251 -24.46 -2.22 0.43
CA ASP A 251 -24.56 -0.95 1.16
C ASP A 251 -23.60 -0.85 2.35
N LEU A 252 -22.68 -1.80 2.46
CA LEU A 252 -21.79 -1.90 3.61
C LEU A 252 -20.76 -0.77 3.61
N MET A 253 -20.74 -0.01 4.70
CA MET A 253 -19.77 1.06 4.97
C MET A 253 -19.31 0.99 6.43
N GLY A 254 -18.01 1.17 6.64
CA GLY A 254 -17.38 1.21 7.95
C GLY A 254 -17.00 -0.13 8.54
N LEU A 255 -17.02 -1.22 7.76
CA LEU A 255 -16.47 -2.51 8.23
C LEU A 255 -14.94 -2.43 8.33
N VAL A 256 -14.39 -2.76 9.50
CA VAL A 256 -12.97 -2.96 9.74
C VAL A 256 -12.77 -4.39 10.23
N ALA A 257 -12.41 -5.28 9.31
CA ALA A 257 -12.17 -6.68 9.61
C ALA A 257 -10.66 -6.92 9.81
N ILE A 258 -10.29 -7.65 10.85
CA ILE A 258 -8.89 -7.94 11.19
C ILE A 258 -8.66 -9.45 11.23
N THR A 259 -7.62 -9.91 10.55
CA THR A 259 -7.22 -11.32 10.52
C THR A 259 -5.71 -11.47 10.33
N ASN A 260 -5.20 -12.68 10.43
CA ASN A 260 -3.83 -13.00 10.01
C ASN A 260 -3.78 -13.22 8.50
N ALA A 261 -2.71 -12.76 7.86
CA ALA A 261 -2.49 -12.94 6.43
C ALA A 261 -2.57 -14.41 6.00
N GLU A 262 -2.03 -15.34 6.80
CA GLU A 262 -2.08 -16.78 6.54
C GLU A 262 -3.50 -17.33 6.34
N LYS A 263 -4.50 -16.82 7.03
CA LYS A 263 -5.88 -17.28 6.88
C LYS A 263 -6.49 -16.94 5.52
N VAL A 264 -5.96 -15.94 4.88
CA VAL A 264 -6.39 -15.46 3.55
C VAL A 264 -5.53 -16.09 2.44
N ILE A 265 -4.24 -16.30 2.72
CA ILE A 265 -3.23 -16.76 1.75
C ILE A 265 -3.15 -18.29 1.66
N LEU A 266 -3.79 -19.04 2.58
CA LEU A 266 -3.61 -20.48 2.76
C LEU A 266 -3.27 -21.28 1.50
N ASP A 267 -2.29 -22.11 1.65
CA ASP A 267 -1.27 -22.73 0.82
C ASP A 267 -1.68 -23.49 -0.45
N ARG A 268 -2.90 -23.49 -0.92
CA ARG A 268 -3.26 -24.37 -2.03
C ARG A 268 -4.22 -23.76 -3.04
N VAL A 269 -3.66 -22.83 -3.83
CA VAL A 269 -4.12 -22.57 -5.20
C VAL A 269 -3.12 -23.28 -6.15
N ASP A 270 -2.92 -24.58 -5.96
CA ASP A 270 -2.25 -25.39 -6.97
C ASP A 270 -3.25 -25.65 -8.09
N LYS A 271 -2.98 -25.09 -9.24
CA LYS A 271 -3.74 -25.28 -10.50
C LYS A 271 -3.59 -26.70 -11.08
N ASP A 272 -2.81 -27.57 -10.45
CA ASP A 272 -2.62 -28.95 -10.87
C ASP A 272 -3.53 -29.87 -10.06
N GLU A 273 -4.80 -29.87 -10.44
CA GLU A 273 -5.84 -30.73 -9.84
C GLU A 273 -5.66 -32.24 -10.12
N ASP A 274 -4.71 -32.63 -10.96
CA ASP A 274 -4.75 -33.99 -11.53
C ASP A 274 -3.94 -35.08 -10.80
N THR A 275 -3.23 -34.79 -9.70
CA THR A 275 -2.33 -35.83 -9.14
C THR A 275 -2.23 -35.96 -7.62
N LYS A 276 -2.99 -35.27 -6.78
CA LYS A 276 -2.90 -35.46 -5.33
C LYS A 276 -4.23 -35.91 -4.72
N ILE A 277 -4.23 -37.10 -4.13
CA ILE A 277 -5.30 -37.60 -3.25
C ILE A 277 -5.23 -36.78 -1.95
N PHE A 278 -6.10 -35.77 -1.80
CA PHE A 278 -6.20 -35.00 -0.57
C PHE A 278 -6.93 -35.79 0.51
N ASP A 279 -6.43 -35.73 1.74
CA ASP A 279 -7.16 -36.22 2.91
C ASP A 279 -8.43 -35.37 3.12
N LYS A 280 -9.50 -36.01 3.65
CA LYS A 280 -10.79 -35.33 3.92
C LYS A 280 -10.63 -34.07 4.78
N GLU A 281 -9.69 -34.07 5.72
CA GLU A 281 -9.40 -32.89 6.55
C GLU A 281 -8.78 -31.73 5.75
N GLU A 282 -7.93 -32.02 4.77
CA GLU A 282 -7.32 -31.03 3.90
C GLU A 282 -8.34 -30.38 2.97
N LEU A 283 -9.21 -31.17 2.35
CA LEU A 283 -10.32 -30.67 1.51
C LEU A 283 -11.23 -29.72 2.29
N VAL A 284 -11.49 -30.04 3.57
CA VAL A 284 -12.30 -29.17 4.42
C VAL A 284 -11.58 -27.85 4.72
N LYS A 285 -10.26 -27.86 4.96
CA LYS A 285 -9.47 -26.63 5.19
C LYS A 285 -9.45 -25.73 3.94
N ILE A 286 -9.26 -26.32 2.77
CA ILE A 286 -9.28 -25.61 1.49
C ILE A 286 -10.65 -24.94 1.25
N ARG A 287 -11.74 -25.70 1.45
CA ARG A 287 -13.10 -25.17 1.30
C ARG A 287 -13.38 -24.00 2.25
N ILE A 288 -12.94 -24.08 3.50
CA ILE A 288 -13.11 -23.01 4.50
C ILE A 288 -12.34 -21.76 4.10
N ALA A 289 -11.10 -21.91 3.63
CA ALA A 289 -10.29 -20.78 3.20
C ALA A 289 -10.90 -20.10 1.96
N ASN A 290 -11.37 -20.88 1.00
CA ASN A 290 -12.03 -20.37 -0.20
C ASN A 290 -13.32 -19.62 0.16
N GLU A 291 -14.13 -20.14 1.09
CA GLU A 291 -15.35 -19.45 1.55
C GLU A 291 -15.04 -18.07 2.15
N LEU A 292 -13.98 -17.96 2.97
CA LEU A 292 -13.56 -16.66 3.53
C LEU A 292 -13.06 -15.72 2.43
N ARG A 293 -12.22 -16.18 1.51
CA ARG A 293 -11.73 -15.37 0.38
C ARG A 293 -12.88 -14.88 -0.50
N ASP A 294 -13.85 -15.76 -0.79
CA ASP A 294 -14.99 -15.41 -1.62
C ASP A 294 -15.88 -14.33 -1.00
N ILE A 295 -16.12 -14.42 0.31
CA ILE A 295 -16.94 -13.41 0.99
C ILE A 295 -16.20 -12.09 1.12
N ILE A 296 -14.89 -12.11 1.40
CA ILE A 296 -14.06 -10.88 1.43
C ILE A 296 -14.09 -10.20 0.06
N GLY A 297 -13.94 -10.96 -1.04
CA GLY A 297 -14.00 -10.42 -2.39
C GLY A 297 -15.35 -9.82 -2.79
N LYS A 298 -16.41 -10.01 -2.00
CA LYS A 298 -17.73 -9.40 -2.21
C LYS A 298 -17.94 -8.10 -1.42
N ILE A 299 -17.00 -7.72 -0.57
CA ILE A 299 -17.08 -6.47 0.20
C ILE A 299 -16.82 -5.29 -0.75
N PRO A 300 -17.76 -4.36 -0.90
CA PRO A 300 -17.60 -3.24 -1.83
C PRO A 300 -16.58 -2.23 -1.30
N HIS A 301 -15.92 -1.52 -2.21
CA HIS A 301 -14.94 -0.48 -1.90
C HIS A 301 -13.95 -0.89 -0.81
N LEU A 302 -13.38 -2.09 -0.97
CA LEU A 302 -12.46 -2.69 0.00
C LEU A 302 -11.04 -2.14 -0.18
N ALA A 303 -10.41 -1.71 0.91
CA ALA A 303 -8.96 -1.55 1.02
C ALA A 303 -8.36 -2.64 1.93
N VAL A 304 -7.18 -3.13 1.56
CA VAL A 304 -6.43 -4.12 2.34
C VAL A 304 -5.20 -3.45 2.95
N PHE A 305 -5.10 -3.48 4.26
CA PHE A 305 -3.96 -2.96 5.02
C PHE A 305 -3.12 -4.13 5.51
N ILE A 306 -1.81 -4.11 5.26
CA ILE A 306 -0.89 -5.18 5.63
C ILE A 306 0.13 -4.63 6.60
N ASP A 307 0.12 -5.13 7.83
CA ASP A 307 1.13 -4.78 8.83
C ASP A 307 2.35 -5.70 8.67
N GLU A 308 3.55 -5.10 8.73
CA GLU A 308 4.85 -5.78 8.64
C GLU A 308 5.02 -6.63 7.36
N VAL A 309 4.94 -5.98 6.20
CA VAL A 309 5.03 -6.60 4.85
C VAL A 309 6.30 -7.44 4.63
N HIS A 310 7.37 -7.18 5.36
CA HIS A 310 8.70 -7.76 5.13
C HIS A 310 8.86 -9.25 5.50
N HIS A 311 7.84 -9.90 6.05
CA HIS A 311 7.97 -11.26 6.58
C HIS A 311 7.64 -12.40 5.60
N ALA A 312 7.34 -12.12 4.32
CA ALA A 312 6.90 -13.20 3.43
C ALA A 312 7.10 -12.93 1.94
N ALA A 313 8.30 -13.09 1.41
CA ALA A 313 8.52 -13.00 -0.04
C ALA A 313 7.61 -13.97 -0.83
N ASP A 314 7.47 -15.23 -0.40
CA ASP A 314 6.55 -16.20 -1.01
C ASP A 314 5.07 -15.89 -0.69
N GLY A 315 4.80 -15.35 0.50
CA GLY A 315 3.46 -14.92 0.91
C GLY A 315 2.96 -13.70 0.15
N GLU A 316 3.85 -12.77 -0.24
CA GLU A 316 3.49 -11.60 -1.05
C GLU A 316 3.00 -11.98 -2.44
N ILE A 317 3.65 -12.93 -3.10
CA ILE A 317 3.22 -13.42 -4.42
C ILE A 317 1.82 -14.03 -4.34
N LYS A 318 1.57 -14.87 -3.34
CA LYS A 318 0.26 -15.50 -3.12
C LYS A 318 -0.80 -14.45 -2.76
N LEU A 319 -0.47 -13.47 -1.92
CA LEU A 319 -1.38 -12.39 -1.57
C LEU A 319 -1.75 -11.54 -2.79
N ARG A 320 -0.79 -11.21 -3.64
CA ARG A 320 -1.05 -10.50 -4.91
C ARG A 320 -2.02 -11.25 -5.80
N GLN A 321 -1.89 -12.59 -5.90
CA GLN A 321 -2.83 -13.43 -6.65
C GLN A 321 -4.25 -13.37 -6.07
N VAL A 322 -4.39 -13.46 -4.74
CA VAL A 322 -5.70 -13.34 -4.06
C VAL A 322 -6.31 -11.96 -4.27
N VAL A 323 -5.52 -10.90 -4.13
CA VAL A 323 -5.97 -9.53 -4.34
C VAL A 323 -6.39 -9.32 -5.80
N GLU A 324 -5.64 -9.84 -6.76
CA GLU A 324 -6.01 -9.78 -8.18
C GLU A 324 -7.35 -10.46 -8.48
N GLU A 325 -7.67 -11.54 -7.79
CA GLU A 325 -9.01 -12.16 -7.87
C GLU A 325 -10.10 -11.25 -7.30
N TRP A 326 -9.82 -10.55 -6.18
CA TRP A 326 -10.75 -9.61 -5.58
C TRP A 326 -11.04 -8.40 -6.48
N THR A 327 -10.02 -7.88 -7.16
CA THR A 327 -10.19 -6.74 -8.08
C THR A 327 -11.13 -7.04 -9.24
N LYS A 328 -11.30 -8.32 -9.59
CA LYS A 328 -12.22 -8.76 -10.66
C LYS A 328 -13.68 -8.87 -10.21
N LYS A 329 -13.92 -8.92 -8.89
CA LYS A 329 -15.26 -9.19 -8.34
C LYS A 329 -16.05 -7.92 -8.02
N HIS A 330 -15.42 -6.91 -7.42
CA HIS A 330 -16.05 -5.65 -7.00
C HIS A 330 -15.07 -4.47 -7.05
N SER A 331 -15.59 -3.27 -6.72
CA SER A 331 -14.76 -2.07 -6.55
C SER A 331 -13.74 -2.26 -5.44
N PHE A 332 -12.49 -2.36 -5.81
CA PHE A 332 -11.35 -2.57 -4.93
C PHE A 332 -10.50 -1.30 -4.90
N CYS A 333 -10.25 -0.76 -3.71
CA CYS A 333 -9.55 0.53 -3.57
C CYS A 333 -8.03 0.39 -3.53
N GLY A 334 -7.50 -0.76 -3.12
CA GLY A 334 -6.06 -1.00 -3.13
C GLY A 334 -5.51 -1.70 -1.92
N VAL A 335 -4.19 -1.91 -1.95
CA VAL A 335 -3.38 -2.47 -0.88
C VAL A 335 -2.49 -1.38 -0.31
N LEU A 336 -2.43 -1.28 1.01
CA LEU A 336 -1.54 -0.39 1.74
C LEU A 336 -0.68 -1.22 2.69
N GLY A 337 0.60 -1.32 2.36
CA GLY A 337 1.60 -1.98 3.18
C GLY A 337 2.20 -1.04 4.21
N PHE A 338 2.51 -1.57 5.39
CA PHE A 338 3.23 -0.85 6.44
C PHE A 338 4.43 -1.70 6.87
N SER A 339 5.63 -1.11 6.87
CA SER A 339 6.85 -1.84 7.21
C SER A 339 7.83 -0.97 7.98
N GLY A 340 8.59 -1.59 8.87
CA GLY A 340 9.75 -0.96 9.51
C GLY A 340 11.01 -1.01 8.65
N THR A 341 11.09 -1.97 7.74
CA THR A 341 12.26 -2.29 6.92
C THR A 341 11.82 -2.53 5.47
N PRO A 342 11.98 -1.54 4.59
CA PRO A 342 11.52 -1.62 3.20
C PRO A 342 12.57 -2.30 2.28
N TYR A 343 13.37 -3.21 2.81
CA TYR A 343 14.45 -3.86 2.07
C TYR A 343 14.00 -5.23 1.58
N LEU A 344 14.42 -5.59 0.37
CA LEU A 344 14.24 -6.91 -0.19
C LEU A 344 15.23 -7.90 0.45
N GLU A 345 14.78 -9.12 0.72
CA GLU A 345 15.67 -10.20 1.17
C GLU A 345 16.67 -10.62 0.08
N LYS A 346 16.25 -10.51 -1.19
CA LYS A 346 17.08 -10.81 -2.35
C LYS A 346 16.99 -9.65 -3.33
N VAL A 347 18.11 -9.36 -4.00
CA VAL A 347 18.18 -8.35 -5.07
C VAL A 347 17.26 -8.78 -6.22
N GLU A 348 16.34 -7.92 -6.59
CA GLU A 348 15.50 -8.08 -7.77
C GLU A 348 16.17 -7.39 -8.96
N ASN A 349 16.20 -8.06 -10.10
CA ASN A 349 16.79 -7.54 -11.33
C ASN A 349 15.68 -7.23 -12.34
N VAL A 350 15.68 -6.01 -12.87
CA VAL A 350 14.80 -5.57 -13.94
C VAL A 350 15.63 -5.27 -15.18
N ASN A 351 15.39 -6.01 -16.26
CA ASN A 351 16.08 -5.78 -17.54
C ASN A 351 15.63 -4.44 -18.13
N LEU A 352 16.59 -3.58 -18.41
CA LEU A 352 16.36 -2.31 -19.11
C LEU A 352 16.65 -2.49 -20.61
N THR A 353 17.80 -3.11 -20.93
CA THR A 353 18.22 -3.52 -22.27
C THR A 353 18.79 -4.94 -22.18
N ASP A 354 19.17 -5.53 -23.29
CA ASP A 354 19.82 -6.87 -23.32
C ASP A 354 21.14 -6.91 -22.52
N SER A 355 21.78 -5.75 -22.32
CA SER A 355 23.09 -5.63 -21.67
C SER A 355 23.07 -4.91 -20.32
N PHE A 356 21.92 -4.34 -19.88
CA PHE A 356 21.84 -3.56 -18.66
C PHE A 356 20.65 -3.94 -17.78
N LEU A 357 20.94 -4.13 -16.49
CA LEU A 357 19.98 -4.49 -15.44
C LEU A 357 19.88 -3.39 -14.39
N ILE A 358 18.66 -3.05 -14.00
CA ILE A 358 18.39 -2.29 -12.77
C ILE A 358 18.35 -3.28 -11.61
N LYS A 359 19.18 -3.04 -10.59
CA LYS A 359 19.20 -3.85 -9.36
C LYS A 359 18.43 -3.16 -8.26
N ASN A 360 17.32 -3.74 -7.86
CA ASN A 360 16.51 -3.26 -6.75
C ASN A 360 16.90 -4.00 -5.46
N THR A 361 17.26 -3.25 -4.45
CA THR A 361 17.54 -3.73 -3.09
C THR A 361 16.42 -3.37 -2.11
N ASP A 362 15.56 -2.46 -2.52
CA ASP A 362 14.44 -1.94 -1.74
C ASP A 362 13.13 -2.30 -2.42
N LEU A 363 12.06 -2.42 -1.64
CA LEU A 363 10.70 -2.56 -2.16
C LEU A 363 10.35 -1.34 -3.02
N SER A 364 10.01 -1.56 -4.28
CA SER A 364 9.83 -0.47 -5.25
C SER A 364 8.56 0.35 -4.99
N ASN A 365 7.52 -0.28 -4.42
CA ASN A 365 6.22 0.33 -4.12
C ASN A 365 6.21 1.22 -2.87
N VAL A 366 7.39 1.51 -2.28
CA VAL A 366 7.53 2.48 -1.18
C VAL A 366 7.15 3.87 -1.68
N VAL A 367 6.06 4.43 -1.15
CA VAL A 367 5.59 5.79 -1.44
C VAL A 367 6.02 6.79 -0.37
N TYR A 368 6.24 6.31 0.84
CA TYR A 368 6.74 7.11 1.96
C TYR A 368 7.79 6.35 2.76
N TYR A 369 8.88 7.02 3.07
CA TYR A 369 9.98 6.46 3.87
C TYR A 369 10.44 7.45 4.94
N TYR A 370 10.34 7.03 6.20
CA TYR A 370 10.90 7.76 7.34
C TYR A 370 12.06 6.96 7.95
N PRO A 371 13.30 7.42 7.81
CA PRO A 371 14.47 6.67 8.25
C PRO A 371 14.57 6.55 9.76
N LEU A 372 15.03 5.39 10.25
CA LEU A 372 15.22 5.10 11.68
C LEU A 372 16.06 6.18 12.39
N ILE A 373 17.12 6.66 11.75
CA ILE A 373 18.00 7.73 12.28
C ILE A 373 17.23 9.00 12.64
N LYS A 374 16.21 9.38 11.87
CA LYS A 374 15.36 10.52 12.20
C LYS A 374 14.41 10.24 13.37
N GLY A 375 14.05 8.97 13.57
CA GLY A 375 13.24 8.53 14.70
C GLY A 375 14.02 8.57 16.02
N ILE A 376 15.31 8.24 15.97
CA ILE A 376 16.21 8.30 17.12
C ILE A 376 16.42 9.78 17.51
N GLY A 377 16.12 10.11 18.75
CA GLY A 377 16.19 11.48 19.25
C GLY A 377 14.88 12.29 19.13
N ASN A 378 13.96 11.91 18.23
CA ASN A 378 12.65 12.56 18.14
C ASN A 378 11.58 11.84 18.99
N PHE A 379 11.43 10.52 18.80
CA PHE A 379 10.43 9.72 19.50
C PHE A 379 10.89 8.30 19.87
N LEU A 380 12.03 7.86 19.36
CA LEU A 380 12.65 6.60 19.75
C LEU A 380 13.72 6.84 20.82
N LYS A 381 13.74 6.01 21.87
CA LYS A 381 14.81 6.02 22.85
C LYS A 381 16.10 5.53 22.18
N VAL A 382 17.20 6.19 22.50
CA VAL A 382 18.53 5.69 22.13
C VAL A 382 18.73 4.35 22.84
N PRO A 383 19.15 3.27 22.14
CA PRO A 383 19.50 2.03 22.81
C PRO A 383 20.61 2.28 23.85
N GLU A 384 20.36 2.01 25.12
CA GLU A 384 21.39 1.97 26.09
C GLU A 384 22.25 0.73 25.81
N VAL A 385 23.50 0.94 25.43
CA VAL A 385 24.49 -0.13 25.34
C VAL A 385 24.83 -0.53 26.80
N LYS A 386 24.30 -1.66 27.25
CA LYS A 386 24.70 -2.29 28.49
C LYS A 386 25.97 -3.09 28.26
#